data_390c4c0e758eb9b8bcc223bcf0da3ea7
#
_entry.id   390c4c0e758eb9b8bcc223bcf0da3ea7
#
_cell.length_a   1.000
_cell.length_b   1.000
_cell.length_c   1.000
_cell.angle_alpha   90.00
_cell.angle_beta   90.00
_cell.angle_gamma   90.00
#
_symmetry.space_group_name_H-M   'P 1'
#
loop_
_entity.id
_entity.type
_entity.pdbx_description
1 polymer ?
#
loop_
_entity_poly.entity_id
_entity_poly.type
_entity_poly.pdbx_seq_one_letter_code
_entity_poly.pdbx_strand_id
1 'polypeptide(L)'
;MRNITNRASVALLLCLAAGAALADGDFRCGSRIITTGMTQSQVLDACGEPATKDVEDVDVRSGNQVVGRTAVWRWTYEMSGTTRVLVFDQETLKSIE
;
A
#
# COMPACT_ATOMS: atom_id res chain seq x y z
N MET A 1 4.48 13.40 -45.09
CA MET A 1 4.95 14.28 -44.20
C MET A 1 4.03 14.62 -43.11
N ARG A 2 2.98 15.13 -43.41
CA ARG A 2 2.05 15.51 -42.42
C ARG A 2 1.74 14.43 -41.43
N ASN A 3 1.90 13.24 -41.79
CA ASN A 3 1.52 12.16 -40.93
C ASN A 3 2.33 12.02 -39.70
N ILE A 4 3.46 12.59 -39.69
CA ILE A 4 4.35 12.54 -38.55
C ILE A 4 3.70 13.02 -37.31
N THR A 5 2.95 14.05 -37.40
CA THR A 5 2.33 14.66 -36.25
C THR A 5 1.39 13.72 -35.54
N ASN A 6 0.69 12.96 -36.27
CA ASN A 6 -0.31 12.10 -35.68
C ASN A 6 0.28 11.04 -34.77
N ARG A 7 1.42 10.56 -35.14
CA ARG A 7 2.03 9.51 -34.34
C ARG A 7 2.47 10.01 -32.99
N ALA A 8 2.98 11.20 -32.96
CA ALA A 8 3.41 11.76 -31.70
C ALA A 8 2.26 11.91 -30.73
N SER A 9 1.10 12.27 -31.21
CA SER A 9 -0.04 12.43 -30.35
C SER A 9 -0.47 11.15 -29.72
N VAL A 10 -0.39 10.09 -30.44
CA VAL A 10 -0.77 8.79 -29.89
C VAL A 10 0.14 8.38 -28.76
N ALA A 11 1.41 8.62 -28.90
CA ALA A 11 2.35 8.27 -27.86
C ALA A 11 2.04 8.98 -26.55
N LEU A 12 1.66 10.23 -26.63
CA LEU A 12 1.32 10.99 -25.45
C LEU A 12 0.16 10.40 -24.69
N LEU A 13 -0.83 9.96 -25.39
CA LEU A 13 -2.01 9.39 -24.75
C LEU A 13 -1.66 8.15 -23.94
N LEU A 14 -0.78 7.33 -24.46
CA LEU A 14 -0.37 6.14 -23.74
C LEU A 14 0.31 6.45 -22.44
N CYS A 15 1.13 7.45 -22.41
CA CYS A 15 1.81 7.83 -21.18
C CYS A 15 0.83 8.27 -20.12
N LEU A 16 -0.17 9.01 -20.49
CA LEU A 16 -1.16 9.49 -19.52
C LEU A 16 -1.95 8.34 -18.93
N ALA A 17 -2.31 7.39 -19.72
CA ALA A 17 -3.05 6.25 -19.22
C ALA A 17 -2.24 5.47 -18.19
N ALA A 18 -0.99 5.26 -18.47
CA ALA A 18 -0.13 4.55 -17.53
C ALA A 18 -0.02 5.29 -16.20
N GLY A 19 0.12 6.60 -16.26
CA GLY A 19 0.21 7.38 -15.04
C GLY A 19 -1.03 7.27 -14.19
N ALA A 20 -2.19 7.29 -14.79
CA ALA A 20 -3.43 7.20 -14.04
C ALA A 20 -3.57 5.87 -13.32
N ALA A 21 -3.10 4.80 -13.94
CA ALA A 21 -3.24 3.47 -13.36
C ALA A 21 -2.44 3.28 -12.08
N LEU A 22 -1.47 4.13 -11.79
CA LEU A 22 -0.61 3.97 -10.63
C LEU A 22 -1.09 4.73 -9.41
N ALA A 23 -2.24 5.38 -9.48
CA ALA A 23 -2.68 6.26 -8.42
C ALA A 23 -3.34 5.57 -7.25
N ASP A 24 -3.76 4.33 -7.40
CA ASP A 24 -4.56 3.65 -6.40
C ASP A 24 -3.76 3.06 -5.25
N GLY A 25 -4.10 3.47 -4.02
CA GLY A 25 -3.65 2.79 -2.83
C GLY A 25 -2.19 2.92 -2.48
N ASP A 26 -1.49 3.84 -3.08
CA ASP A 26 -0.08 3.99 -2.81
C ASP A 26 0.17 4.83 -1.58
N PHE A 27 1.16 4.42 -0.79
CA PHE A 27 1.64 5.17 0.34
C PHE A 27 3.15 5.31 0.18
N ARG A 28 3.66 6.50 0.39
CA ARG A 28 5.08 6.76 0.23
C ARG A 28 5.72 7.30 1.49
N CYS A 29 6.93 6.82 1.75
CA CYS A 29 7.76 7.36 2.80
C CYS A 29 9.01 7.91 2.14
N GLY A 30 9.05 9.21 1.95
CA GLY A 30 10.12 9.83 1.18
C GLY A 30 10.04 9.37 -0.26
N SER A 31 11.13 8.79 -0.75
CA SER A 31 11.18 8.27 -2.11
C SER A 31 10.78 6.80 -2.20
N ARG A 32 10.48 6.16 -1.08
CA ARG A 32 10.17 4.74 -1.04
C ARG A 32 8.66 4.51 -1.11
N ILE A 33 8.26 3.62 -1.98
CA ILE A 33 6.84 3.29 -2.15
C ILE A 33 6.52 2.09 -1.28
N ILE A 34 5.46 2.20 -0.49
CA ILE A 34 5.01 1.13 0.39
C ILE A 34 3.87 0.40 -0.30
N THR A 35 4.02 -0.92 -0.44
CA THR A 35 3.04 -1.74 -1.14
C THR A 35 2.67 -2.95 -0.30
N THR A 36 1.51 -3.52 -0.60
CA THR A 36 1.10 -4.76 0.08
C THR A 36 2.09 -5.87 -0.23
N GLY A 37 2.29 -6.74 0.74
CA GLY A 37 3.28 -7.79 0.65
C GLY A 37 4.58 -7.44 1.35
N MET A 38 4.81 -6.19 1.67
CA MET A 38 6.02 -5.79 2.42
C MET A 38 5.90 -6.25 3.87
N THR A 39 7.05 -6.52 4.47
CA THR A 39 7.08 -6.92 5.87
C THR A 39 7.11 -5.70 6.78
N GLN A 40 6.81 -5.92 8.07
CA GLN A 40 6.92 -4.87 9.06
C GLN A 40 8.32 -4.26 9.09
N SER A 41 9.35 -5.11 9.01
CA SER A 41 10.73 -4.63 8.99
C SER A 41 11.01 -3.72 7.81
N GLN A 42 10.50 -4.08 6.65
CA GLN A 42 10.71 -3.26 5.46
C GLN A 42 10.02 -1.91 5.59
N VAL A 43 8.82 -1.89 6.16
CA VAL A 43 8.10 -0.65 6.37
C VAL A 43 8.81 0.24 7.40
N LEU A 44 9.29 -0.34 8.49
CA LEU A 44 10.04 0.41 9.49
C LEU A 44 11.31 1.01 8.90
N ASP A 45 11.98 0.25 8.06
CA ASP A 45 13.20 0.73 7.43
C ASP A 45 12.93 1.91 6.50
N ALA A 46 11.80 1.88 5.82
CA ALA A 46 11.44 2.93 4.88
C ALA A 46 10.81 4.14 5.55
N CYS A 47 9.96 3.91 6.54
CA CYS A 47 9.09 4.95 7.12
C CYS A 47 9.45 5.34 8.55
N GLY A 48 10.20 4.51 9.25
CA GLY A 48 10.45 4.74 10.68
C GLY A 48 9.26 4.29 11.53
N GLU A 49 9.28 4.67 12.79
CA GLU A 49 8.24 4.27 13.74
C GLU A 49 6.92 4.98 13.43
N PRO A 50 5.81 4.26 13.45
CA PRO A 50 4.51 4.90 13.28
C PRO A 50 4.12 5.66 14.54
N ALA A 51 3.09 6.50 14.41
CA ALA A 51 2.56 7.23 15.56
C ALA A 51 1.95 6.26 16.57
N THR A 52 1.24 5.26 16.10
CA THR A 52 0.67 4.23 16.99
C THR A 52 0.79 2.85 16.34
N LYS A 53 0.85 1.83 17.19
CA LYS A 53 0.84 0.43 16.79
C LYS A 53 -0.20 -0.28 17.64
N ASP A 54 -1.24 -0.79 17.01
CA ASP A 54 -2.25 -1.57 17.71
C ASP A 54 -2.25 -2.98 17.18
N VAL A 55 -2.42 -3.95 18.06
CA VAL A 55 -2.47 -5.35 17.67
C VAL A 55 -3.76 -5.97 18.18
N GLU A 56 -4.34 -6.82 17.36
CA GLU A 56 -5.58 -7.50 17.69
C GLU A 56 -5.49 -8.95 17.25
N ASP A 57 -5.88 -9.88 18.11
CA ASP A 57 -5.96 -11.29 17.73
C ASP A 57 -7.27 -11.54 17.07
N VAL A 58 -7.22 -12.11 15.87
CA VAL A 58 -8.41 -12.38 15.08
C VAL A 58 -8.51 -13.88 14.84
N ASP A 59 -9.73 -14.42 15.02
CA ASP A 59 -9.99 -15.82 14.76
C ASP A 59 -9.92 -16.12 13.27
N VAL A 60 -9.24 -17.20 12.95
CA VAL A 60 -9.23 -17.72 11.58
C VAL A 60 -10.23 -18.85 11.52
N ARG A 61 -11.18 -18.74 10.61
CA ARG A 61 -12.28 -19.70 10.52
C ARG A 61 -12.22 -20.51 9.25
N SER A 62 -12.65 -21.77 9.38
CA SER A 62 -12.89 -22.63 8.24
C SER A 62 -14.35 -23.08 8.40
N GLY A 63 -15.23 -22.54 7.56
CA GLY A 63 -16.64 -22.74 7.74
C GLY A 63 -17.11 -22.13 9.05
N ASN A 64 -17.69 -22.97 9.93
CA ASN A 64 -18.16 -22.51 11.22
C ASN A 64 -17.19 -22.78 12.37
N GLN A 65 -16.01 -23.26 12.05
CA GLN A 65 -15.03 -23.61 13.06
C GLN A 65 -13.87 -22.65 13.11
N VAL A 66 -13.43 -22.33 14.33
CA VAL A 66 -12.22 -21.55 14.53
C VAL A 66 -11.05 -22.53 14.47
N VAL A 67 -10.17 -22.34 13.49
CA VAL A 67 -9.03 -23.24 13.28
C VAL A 67 -7.71 -22.65 13.75
N GLY A 68 -7.73 -21.41 14.21
CA GLY A 68 -6.52 -20.76 14.71
C GLY A 68 -6.76 -19.29 14.94
N ARG A 69 -5.68 -18.58 15.22
CA ARG A 69 -5.71 -17.14 15.44
C ARG A 69 -4.55 -16.50 14.73
N THR A 70 -4.74 -15.27 14.30
CA THR A 70 -3.68 -14.48 13.70
C THR A 70 -3.65 -13.10 14.35
N ALA A 71 -2.48 -12.52 14.42
CA ALA A 71 -2.32 -11.17 14.94
C ALA A 71 -2.43 -10.18 13.80
N VAL A 72 -3.35 -9.25 13.93
CA VAL A 72 -3.53 -8.18 12.95
C VAL A 72 -3.02 -6.90 13.57
N TRP A 73 -2.04 -6.28 12.92
CA TRP A 73 -1.45 -5.04 13.40
C TRP A 73 -1.96 -3.88 12.58
N ARG A 74 -2.27 -2.77 13.27
CA ARG A 74 -2.65 -1.53 12.63
C ARG A 74 -1.63 -0.47 13.03
N TRP A 75 -0.87 -0.01 12.06
CA TRP A 75 0.14 1.02 12.27
C TRP A 75 -0.37 2.31 11.67
N THR A 76 -0.44 3.35 12.50
CA THR A 76 -0.93 4.65 12.06
C THR A 76 0.24 5.57 11.80
N TYR A 77 0.30 6.09 10.58
CA TYR A 77 1.30 7.08 10.18
C TYR A 77 0.60 8.39 9.89
N GLU A 78 1.16 9.46 10.41
CA GLU A 78 0.63 10.80 10.15
C GLU A 78 1.71 11.58 9.42
N MET A 79 1.45 11.95 8.19
CA MET A 79 2.42 12.65 7.35
C MET A 79 1.75 13.75 6.59
N SER A 80 2.31 14.96 6.67
CA SER A 80 1.85 16.09 5.88
C SER A 80 0.34 16.32 5.99
N GLY A 81 -0.21 16.13 7.17
CA GLY A 81 -1.63 16.34 7.39
C GLY A 81 -2.51 15.20 6.94
N THR A 82 -1.93 14.10 6.49
CA THR A 82 -2.68 12.93 6.06
C THR A 82 -2.39 11.77 7.00
N THR A 83 -3.45 11.08 7.41
CA THR A 83 -3.32 9.90 8.26
C THR A 83 -3.54 8.65 7.42
N ARG A 84 -2.62 7.71 7.52
CA ARG A 84 -2.73 6.43 6.83
C ARG A 84 -2.57 5.30 7.83
N VAL A 85 -3.38 4.28 7.68
CA VAL A 85 -3.31 3.11 8.55
C VAL A 85 -2.88 1.92 7.71
N LEU A 86 -1.77 1.30 8.14
CA LEU A 86 -1.23 0.13 7.48
C LEU A 86 -1.64 -1.09 8.28
N VAL A 87 -2.31 -2.01 7.61
CA VAL A 87 -2.83 -3.22 8.26
C VAL A 87 -1.94 -4.40 7.89
N PHE A 88 -1.33 -5.01 8.89
CA PHE A 88 -0.45 -6.17 8.71
C PHE A 88 -1.14 -7.42 9.25
N ASP A 89 -1.07 -8.48 8.48
CA ASP A 89 -1.46 -9.81 8.97
C ASP A 89 -0.17 -10.47 9.41
N GLN A 90 0.03 -10.55 10.71
CA GLN A 90 1.29 -10.97 11.32
C GLN A 90 2.40 -10.03 10.84
N GLU A 91 3.28 -10.51 9.99
CA GLU A 91 4.43 -9.73 9.54
C GLU A 91 4.22 -9.01 8.23
N THR A 92 3.15 -9.32 7.50
CA THR A 92 3.01 -8.90 6.11
C THR A 92 1.93 -7.85 5.93
N LEU A 93 2.24 -6.80 5.19
CA LEU A 93 1.30 -5.72 4.91
C LEU A 93 0.19 -6.24 4.01
N LYS A 94 -1.03 -6.13 4.49
CA LYS A 94 -2.21 -6.66 3.81
C LYS A 94 -3.00 -5.57 3.11
N SER A 95 -3.12 -4.40 3.73
CA SER A 95 -3.86 -3.30 3.13
C SER A 95 -3.40 -1.96 3.69
N ILE A 96 -3.71 -0.92 2.96
CA ILE A 96 -3.42 0.47 3.33
C ILE A 96 -4.74 1.22 3.32
N GLU A 97 -5.09 1.78 4.47
CA GLU A 97 -6.37 2.48 4.64
C GLU A 97 -6.22 3.98 4.76
#